data_fca9f499f539e3771596cadf28399517
#
_entry.id   fca9f499f539e3771596cadf28399517
#
_cell.length_a   1.000
_cell.length_b   1.000
_cell.length_c   1.000
_cell.angle_alpha   90.00
_cell.angle_beta   90.00
_cell.angle_gamma   90.00
#
_symmetry.space_group_name_H-M   'P 1'
#
loop_
_entity.id
_entity.type
_entity.pdbx_description
1 polymer ?
#
loop_
_entity_poly.entity_id
_entity_poly.type
_entity_poly.pdbx_seq_one_letter_code
_entity_poly.pdbx_strand_id
1 'polypeptide(L)'
;LDISHPDVPELLQAKDHSKGDPRRFIDSNIGLTVTDAWIQEMIDGDEQKRELFGEVLKTRMISGSPYLVFIDNVNRQNPDCYRQRGLSVSTSNLCSEITLHTDDDHTFVCVLSSLNLAKYDEWKSWSGTSGLSVPQLSIYFLDAVVEDFIHKASRITSMGRSVRFARKSRALGLGTMGLHLLYQKRGLPFASQGARDLNLEVHSLIREEAEEASLTLAKEYGEPEWCEGTGRRHTHLLAIAPTRTNSVISGAFSQGIEPIDANYFVAKQAKGTFVRKNPVLQELFCEKGVGDEVWDSILEEKGSVQHLDCLTDFEKEVFKTAREINQFEIVKQAADRTPLICQAQSLNLFVDPEIDPEDLVRLHLSAWKNGVKSLYYLRSTSLVARKSSLGPKARIITKDGCPYCSKLKTQLKTDGISFKEIDRSEVEEFLYETVPQLWIDGEHIGGYTEYMLKFHDDSSKYEECESCSG
;
A
#
# COMPACT_ATOMS: atom_id res chain seq x y z
N LEU A 1 -18.72 -4.32 6.21
CA LEU A 1 -19.90 -5.14 6.11
C LEU A 1 -19.54 -6.59 6.44
N ASP A 2 -20.43 -7.34 7.08
CA ASP A 2 -20.24 -8.78 7.29
C ASP A 2 -20.38 -9.53 5.94
N ILE A 3 -19.53 -10.53 5.69
CA ILE A 3 -19.56 -11.27 4.43
C ILE A 3 -20.89 -12.04 4.21
N SER A 4 -21.60 -12.35 5.29
CA SER A 4 -22.92 -13.01 5.24
C SER A 4 -24.06 -12.03 4.93
N HIS A 5 -23.81 -10.72 4.86
CA HIS A 5 -24.85 -9.74 4.58
C HIS A 5 -25.42 -9.91 3.18
N PRO A 6 -26.74 -9.90 2.99
CA PRO A 6 -27.39 -10.13 1.69
C PRO A 6 -26.97 -9.13 0.60
N ASP A 7 -26.54 -7.94 0.96
CA ASP A 7 -26.12 -6.90 0.00
C ASP A 7 -24.66 -7.06 -0.47
N VAL A 8 -23.92 -8.07 0.02
CA VAL A 8 -22.51 -8.26 -0.40
C VAL A 8 -22.38 -8.47 -1.91
N PRO A 9 -23.20 -9.28 -2.59
CA PRO A 9 -23.10 -9.43 -4.05
C PRO A 9 -23.31 -8.11 -4.81
N GLU A 10 -24.25 -7.25 -4.37
CA GLU A 10 -24.46 -5.93 -4.97
C GLU A 10 -23.26 -5.00 -4.70
N LEU A 11 -22.71 -5.04 -3.49
CA LEU A 11 -21.54 -4.27 -3.10
C LEU A 11 -20.29 -4.63 -3.95
N LEU A 12 -20.08 -5.92 -4.25
CA LEU A 12 -19.01 -6.37 -5.12
C LEU A 12 -19.19 -5.85 -6.56
N GLN A 13 -20.42 -5.87 -7.09
CA GLN A 13 -20.73 -5.32 -8.40
C GLN A 13 -20.51 -3.80 -8.49
N ALA A 14 -20.74 -3.07 -7.41
CA ALA A 14 -20.52 -1.64 -7.34
C ALA A 14 -19.06 -1.22 -7.57
N LYS A 15 -18.10 -2.15 -7.45
CA LYS A 15 -16.67 -1.96 -7.75
C LYS A 15 -16.26 -2.37 -9.17
N ASP A 16 -17.13 -2.97 -9.95
CA ASP A 16 -16.82 -3.37 -11.32
C ASP A 16 -16.84 -2.17 -12.27
N HIS A 17 -15.68 -1.73 -12.70
CA HIS A 17 -15.50 -0.61 -13.62
C HIS A 17 -15.99 -0.88 -15.04
N SER A 18 -16.22 -2.14 -15.42
CA SER A 18 -16.59 -2.54 -16.76
C SER A 18 -18.09 -2.38 -17.08
N LYS A 19 -18.92 -2.30 -16.03
CA LYS A 19 -20.38 -2.20 -16.15
C LYS A 19 -20.85 -0.77 -15.96
N GLY A 20 -21.59 -0.21 -16.92
CA GLY A 20 -22.10 1.17 -16.92
C GLY A 20 -23.16 1.51 -15.84
N ASP A 21 -23.10 0.93 -14.63
CA ASP A 21 -24.08 1.15 -13.57
C ASP A 21 -23.84 2.50 -12.87
N PRO A 22 -24.83 3.43 -12.85
CA PRO A 22 -24.70 4.72 -12.18
C PRO A 22 -24.61 4.64 -10.64
N ARG A 23 -24.92 3.48 -10.02
CA ARG A 23 -24.82 3.25 -8.56
C ARG A 23 -23.41 2.96 -8.07
N ARG A 24 -22.38 3.21 -8.88
CA ARG A 24 -21.00 2.86 -8.56
C ARG A 24 -20.43 3.68 -7.43
N PHE A 25 -19.84 2.99 -6.48
CA PHE A 25 -19.03 3.57 -5.40
C PHE A 25 -17.54 3.36 -5.68
N ILE A 26 -17.07 3.81 -6.85
CA ILE A 26 -15.70 3.58 -7.33
C ILE A 26 -14.67 4.09 -6.31
N ASP A 27 -14.93 5.25 -5.74
CA ASP A 27 -14.03 5.93 -4.80
C ASP A 27 -14.20 5.46 -3.35
N SER A 28 -15.19 4.62 -3.05
CA SER A 28 -15.39 4.12 -1.68
C SER A 28 -14.50 2.91 -1.41
N ASN A 29 -13.86 2.91 -0.24
CA ASN A 29 -13.14 1.73 0.23
C ASN A 29 -14.10 0.77 0.91
N ILE A 30 -14.10 -0.48 0.46
CA ILE A 30 -14.99 -1.53 0.94
C ILE A 30 -14.17 -2.56 1.70
N GLY A 31 -14.62 -2.91 2.91
CA GLY A 31 -14.08 -4.00 3.71
C GLY A 31 -15.17 -4.99 4.08
N LEU A 32 -14.81 -6.26 4.10
CA LEU A 32 -15.64 -7.36 4.57
C LEU A 32 -15.06 -7.95 5.84
N THR A 33 -15.88 -8.10 6.87
CA THR A 33 -15.54 -8.91 8.04
C THR A 33 -15.91 -10.35 7.78
N VAL A 34 -15.01 -11.27 8.14
CA VAL A 34 -15.16 -12.71 7.90
C VAL A 34 -14.92 -13.45 9.20
N THR A 35 -15.85 -14.33 9.59
CA THR A 35 -15.75 -15.14 10.80
C THR A 35 -15.08 -16.49 10.53
N ASP A 36 -14.52 -17.09 11.57
CA ASP A 36 -13.96 -18.45 11.51
C ASP A 36 -15.02 -19.47 11.07
N ALA A 37 -16.24 -19.35 11.61
CA ALA A 37 -17.35 -20.23 11.26
C ALA A 37 -17.67 -20.17 9.78
N TRP A 38 -17.75 -18.96 9.21
CA TRP A 38 -18.03 -18.78 7.79
C TRP A 38 -16.96 -19.40 6.90
N ILE A 39 -15.69 -19.22 7.25
CA ILE A 39 -14.55 -19.81 6.50
C ILE A 39 -14.57 -21.33 6.64
N GLN A 40 -14.85 -21.86 7.84
CA GLN A 40 -14.87 -23.30 8.06
C GLN A 40 -16.00 -23.97 7.25
N GLU A 41 -17.21 -23.40 7.24
CA GLU A 41 -18.34 -23.91 6.43
C GLU A 41 -18.02 -23.90 4.92
N MET A 42 -17.34 -22.85 4.45
CA MET A 42 -16.84 -22.79 3.06
C MET A 42 -15.84 -23.92 2.78
N ILE A 43 -14.90 -24.18 3.69
CA ILE A 43 -13.91 -25.27 3.55
C ILE A 43 -14.62 -26.62 3.55
N ASP A 44 -15.60 -26.81 4.43
CA ASP A 44 -16.35 -28.07 4.62
C ASP A 44 -17.31 -28.38 3.47
N GLY A 45 -17.48 -27.46 2.50
CA GLY A 45 -18.18 -27.76 1.24
C GLY A 45 -19.42 -26.95 0.96
N ASP A 46 -19.70 -25.88 1.69
CA ASP A 46 -20.80 -24.96 1.37
C ASP A 46 -20.55 -24.29 0.00
N GLU A 47 -21.28 -24.71 -1.01
CA GLU A 47 -21.10 -24.24 -2.40
C GLU A 47 -21.40 -22.75 -2.54
N GLN A 48 -22.41 -22.23 -1.85
CA GLN A 48 -22.78 -20.81 -1.94
C GLN A 48 -21.68 -19.92 -1.36
N LYS A 49 -21.06 -20.34 -0.25
CA LYS A 49 -19.91 -19.62 0.33
C LYS A 49 -18.67 -19.71 -0.53
N ARG A 50 -18.42 -20.84 -1.19
CA ARG A 50 -17.33 -21.00 -2.17
C ARG A 50 -17.51 -20.08 -3.37
N GLU A 51 -18.71 -20.01 -3.93
CA GLU A 51 -19.02 -19.10 -5.03
C GLU A 51 -18.84 -17.64 -4.60
N LEU A 52 -19.41 -17.26 -3.45
CA LEU A 52 -19.28 -15.88 -2.94
C LEU A 52 -17.82 -15.52 -2.68
N PHE A 53 -17.03 -16.41 -2.10
CA PHE A 53 -15.61 -16.15 -1.87
C PHE A 53 -14.85 -16.04 -3.19
N GLY A 54 -15.18 -16.85 -4.19
CA GLY A 54 -14.66 -16.72 -5.55
C GLY A 54 -14.93 -15.35 -6.16
N GLU A 55 -16.16 -14.83 -6.03
CA GLU A 55 -16.51 -13.47 -6.49
C GLU A 55 -15.79 -12.38 -5.70
N VAL A 56 -15.60 -12.55 -4.40
CA VAL A 56 -14.78 -11.64 -3.58
C VAL A 56 -13.35 -11.59 -4.10
N LEU A 57 -12.70 -12.73 -4.32
CA LEU A 57 -11.33 -12.79 -4.81
C LEU A 57 -11.18 -12.22 -6.22
N LYS A 58 -12.14 -12.51 -7.10
CA LYS A 58 -12.21 -11.96 -8.46
C LYS A 58 -12.32 -10.42 -8.42
N THR A 59 -13.19 -9.89 -7.56
CA THR A 59 -13.33 -8.44 -7.37
C THR A 59 -12.05 -7.82 -6.83
N ARG A 60 -11.38 -8.49 -5.88
CA ARG A 60 -10.06 -8.08 -5.37
C ARG A 60 -8.99 -8.05 -6.46
N MET A 61 -8.99 -9.04 -7.35
CA MET A 61 -8.06 -9.07 -8.49
C MET A 61 -8.25 -7.89 -9.45
N ILE A 62 -9.49 -7.46 -9.66
CA ILE A 62 -9.85 -6.38 -10.61
C ILE A 62 -9.64 -4.99 -9.99
N SER A 63 -10.11 -4.79 -8.76
CA SER A 63 -10.19 -3.48 -8.11
C SER A 63 -9.22 -3.28 -6.93
N GLY A 64 -8.55 -4.35 -6.47
CA GLY A 64 -7.74 -4.37 -5.26
C GLY A 64 -8.53 -4.51 -3.96
N SER A 65 -9.86 -4.33 -4.00
CA SER A 65 -10.80 -4.42 -2.86
C SER A 65 -11.93 -5.41 -3.16
N PRO A 66 -12.75 -5.84 -2.19
CA PRO A 66 -12.83 -5.42 -0.79
C PRO A 66 -11.61 -5.85 0.04
N TYR A 67 -11.33 -5.10 1.13
CA TYR A 67 -10.41 -5.54 2.16
C TYR A 67 -11.03 -6.66 2.98
N LEU A 68 -10.21 -7.53 3.58
CA LEU A 68 -10.71 -8.61 4.42
C LEU A 68 -10.25 -8.41 5.86
N VAL A 69 -11.16 -8.53 6.80
CA VAL A 69 -10.89 -8.49 8.24
C VAL A 69 -11.34 -9.81 8.85
N PHE A 70 -10.40 -10.61 9.31
CA PHE A 70 -10.66 -11.87 10.01
C PHE A 70 -11.04 -11.54 11.45
N ILE A 71 -12.32 -11.30 11.67
CA ILE A 71 -12.81 -10.64 12.89
C ILE A 71 -12.55 -11.49 14.15
N ASP A 72 -12.56 -12.81 14.03
CA ASP A 72 -12.27 -13.70 15.16
C ASP A 72 -10.78 -13.71 15.49
N ASN A 73 -9.88 -13.60 14.48
CA ASN A 73 -8.45 -13.39 14.72
C ASN A 73 -8.19 -12.08 15.47
N VAL A 74 -8.93 -11.02 15.11
CA VAL A 74 -8.86 -9.72 15.80
C VAL A 74 -9.29 -9.87 17.26
N ASN A 75 -10.49 -10.38 17.50
CA ASN A 75 -11.06 -10.45 18.86
C ASN A 75 -10.32 -11.43 19.77
N ARG A 76 -9.79 -12.53 19.23
CA ARG A 76 -8.98 -13.50 19.96
C ARG A 76 -7.66 -12.91 20.49
N GLN A 77 -7.14 -11.92 19.77
CA GLN A 77 -5.87 -11.24 20.08
C GLN A 77 -6.08 -9.84 20.70
N ASN A 78 -7.28 -9.51 21.13
CA ASN A 78 -7.55 -8.27 21.85
C ASN A 78 -6.74 -8.19 23.14
N PRO A 79 -6.27 -6.99 23.54
CA PRO A 79 -5.63 -6.77 24.83
C PRO A 79 -6.52 -7.14 26.04
N ASP A 80 -5.88 -7.47 27.17
CA ASP A 80 -6.59 -7.87 28.39
C ASP A 80 -7.62 -6.85 28.86
N CYS A 81 -7.32 -5.57 28.72
CA CYS A 81 -8.27 -4.49 29.06
C CYS A 81 -9.59 -4.58 28.29
N TYR A 82 -9.59 -5.04 27.03
CA TYR A 82 -10.81 -5.29 26.28
C TYR A 82 -11.50 -6.56 26.74
N ARG A 83 -10.75 -7.66 26.93
CA ARG A 83 -11.31 -8.95 27.39
C ARG A 83 -11.99 -8.83 28.76
N GLN A 84 -11.36 -8.12 29.71
CA GLN A 84 -11.89 -7.91 31.05
C GLN A 84 -13.20 -7.11 31.07
N ARG A 85 -13.44 -6.29 30.05
CA ARG A 85 -14.63 -5.43 29.93
C ARG A 85 -15.66 -5.92 28.91
N GLY A 86 -15.43 -7.08 28.30
CA GLY A 86 -16.30 -7.61 27.26
C GLY A 86 -16.39 -6.74 26.01
N LEU A 87 -15.37 -5.92 25.75
CA LEU A 87 -15.28 -5.10 24.54
C LEU A 87 -14.85 -5.97 23.36
N SER A 88 -15.53 -5.81 22.23
CA SER A 88 -15.22 -6.50 20.99
C SER A 88 -15.08 -5.52 19.83
N VAL A 89 -14.38 -5.97 18.81
CA VAL A 89 -14.21 -5.25 17.54
C VAL A 89 -15.19 -5.84 16.54
N SER A 90 -15.94 -5.00 15.86
CA SER A 90 -16.92 -5.39 14.83
C SER A 90 -16.54 -4.92 13.43
N THR A 91 -15.61 -3.98 13.32
CA THR A 91 -15.21 -3.36 12.05
C THR A 91 -13.77 -2.85 12.12
N SER A 92 -13.26 -2.36 11.01
CA SER A 92 -11.93 -1.73 10.90
C SER A 92 -12.06 -0.37 10.21
N ASN A 93 -10.94 0.33 10.04
CA ASN A 93 -10.85 1.59 9.31
C ASN A 93 -10.63 1.39 7.81
N LEU A 94 -10.52 2.51 7.10
CA LEU A 94 -10.23 2.62 5.67
C LEU A 94 -9.00 1.82 5.21
N CYS A 95 -7.96 1.74 6.04
CA CYS A 95 -6.68 1.10 5.69
C CYS A 95 -6.50 -0.28 6.35
N SER A 96 -7.49 -0.79 7.07
CA SER A 96 -7.57 -2.12 7.70
C SER A 96 -6.58 -2.37 8.85
N GLU A 97 -5.83 -1.36 9.34
CA GLU A 97 -4.89 -1.52 10.45
C GLU A 97 -5.51 -1.22 11.81
N ILE A 98 -6.63 -0.51 11.87
CA ILE A 98 -7.28 -0.12 13.12
C ILE A 98 -8.34 -1.16 13.49
N THR A 99 -8.16 -1.80 14.62
CA THR A 99 -9.08 -2.79 15.18
C THR A 99 -9.45 -2.39 16.60
N LEU A 100 -10.39 -1.45 16.69
CA LEU A 100 -10.84 -0.85 17.94
C LEU A 100 -12.36 -0.99 18.08
N HIS A 101 -12.81 -1.02 19.33
CA HIS A 101 -14.23 -1.12 19.66
C HIS A 101 -15.02 0.11 19.16
N THR A 102 -16.20 -0.13 18.63
CA THR A 102 -17.19 0.89 18.30
C THR A 102 -18.59 0.35 18.58
N ASP A 103 -19.46 1.22 19.07
CA ASP A 103 -20.85 0.94 19.36
C ASP A 103 -21.71 2.21 19.20
N ASP A 104 -22.94 2.20 19.71
CA ASP A 104 -23.83 3.35 19.61
C ASP A 104 -23.33 4.58 20.37
N ASP A 105 -22.51 4.41 21.39
CA ASP A 105 -21.97 5.47 22.23
C ASP A 105 -20.53 5.86 21.92
N HIS A 106 -19.80 5.03 21.22
CA HIS A 106 -18.38 5.19 20.98
C HIS A 106 -18.02 5.04 19.50
N THR A 107 -17.27 5.98 18.98
CA THR A 107 -16.65 5.92 17.65
C THR A 107 -15.14 6.00 17.82
N PHE A 108 -14.41 5.00 17.38
CA PHE A 108 -12.96 4.97 17.53
C PHE A 108 -12.27 6.12 16.77
N VAL A 109 -11.08 6.46 17.23
CA VAL A 109 -10.22 7.51 16.67
C VAL A 109 -8.86 6.90 16.33
N CYS A 110 -8.37 7.19 15.12
CA CYS A 110 -7.02 6.79 14.69
C CYS A 110 -6.00 7.82 15.15
N VAL A 111 -5.07 7.42 16.03
CA VAL A 111 -3.94 8.25 16.46
C VAL A 111 -2.67 7.50 16.12
N LEU A 112 -2.05 7.84 14.99
CA LEU A 112 -1.03 7.05 14.33
C LEU A 112 0.30 7.80 14.21
N SER A 113 1.39 7.05 14.34
CA SER A 113 2.73 7.43 13.91
C SER A 113 3.48 6.20 13.38
N SER A 114 4.62 6.41 12.70
CA SER A 114 5.40 5.30 12.14
C SER A 114 6.89 5.58 12.27
N LEU A 115 7.62 4.64 12.83
CA LEU A 115 9.08 4.68 12.94
C LEU A 115 9.72 4.33 11.60
N ASN A 116 10.70 5.12 11.19
CA ASN A 116 11.45 4.85 9.96
C ASN A 116 12.55 3.81 10.21
N LEU A 117 12.30 2.57 9.80
CA LEU A 117 13.25 1.46 9.96
C LEU A 117 14.49 1.59 9.07
N ALA A 118 14.45 2.41 8.01
CA ALA A 118 15.67 2.74 7.26
C ALA A 118 16.71 3.45 8.14
N LYS A 119 16.29 3.97 9.30
CA LYS A 119 17.09 4.62 10.32
C LYS A 119 17.17 3.83 11.64
N TYR A 120 16.90 2.52 11.59
CA TYR A 120 16.81 1.66 12.76
C TYR A 120 18.07 1.73 13.64
N ASP A 121 19.25 1.61 13.05
CA ASP A 121 20.51 1.63 13.80
C ASP A 121 20.79 2.98 14.47
N GLU A 122 20.33 4.07 13.85
CA GLU A 122 20.50 5.43 14.39
C GLU A 122 19.60 5.62 15.62
N TRP A 123 18.32 5.27 15.52
CA TRP A 123 17.38 5.51 16.61
C TRP A 123 17.35 4.42 17.67
N LYS A 124 17.77 3.17 17.37
CA LYS A 124 17.87 2.08 18.36
C LYS A 124 18.79 2.41 19.53
N SER A 125 19.88 3.12 19.25
CA SER A 125 20.88 3.52 20.26
C SER A 125 20.66 4.93 20.81
N TRP A 126 19.65 5.65 20.30
CA TRP A 126 19.38 7.03 20.69
C TRP A 126 18.48 7.10 21.93
N SER A 127 18.87 7.89 22.94
CA SER A 127 18.08 8.12 24.15
C SER A 127 17.83 9.61 24.45
N GLY A 128 18.41 10.51 23.66
CA GLY A 128 18.28 11.96 23.85
C GLY A 128 18.66 12.44 25.25
N THR A 129 18.22 13.65 25.58
CA THR A 129 18.43 14.25 26.92
C THR A 129 17.42 13.77 27.96
N SER A 130 16.31 13.18 27.53
CA SER A 130 15.24 12.66 28.40
C SER A 130 15.53 11.26 28.95
N GLY A 131 16.51 10.54 28.40
CA GLY A 131 16.74 9.14 28.69
C GLY A 131 15.70 8.18 28.06
N LEU A 132 14.68 8.71 27.37
CA LEU A 132 13.67 7.90 26.69
C LEU A 132 14.18 7.41 25.34
N SER A 133 13.87 6.18 24.99
CA SER A 133 14.08 5.66 23.64
C SER A 133 13.13 6.30 22.62
N VAL A 134 13.42 6.13 21.32
CA VAL A 134 12.55 6.67 20.26
C VAL A 134 11.13 6.07 20.28
N PRO A 135 10.94 4.76 20.47
CA PRO A 135 9.59 4.21 20.66
C PRO A 135 8.87 4.77 21.88
N GLN A 136 9.55 4.87 23.04
CA GLN A 136 8.97 5.47 24.25
C GLN A 136 8.54 6.92 24.00
N LEU A 137 9.44 7.76 23.45
CA LEU A 137 9.13 9.15 23.12
C LEU A 137 7.95 9.26 22.16
N SER A 138 7.82 8.33 21.20
CA SER A 138 6.71 8.29 20.27
C SER A 138 5.37 8.03 20.97
N ILE A 139 5.35 7.18 22.00
CA ILE A 139 4.14 6.95 22.81
C ILE A 139 3.77 8.19 23.62
N TYR A 140 4.74 8.87 24.25
CA TYR A 140 4.50 10.15 24.93
C TYR A 140 3.93 11.21 24.00
N PHE A 141 4.49 11.31 22.79
CA PHE A 141 3.99 12.23 21.76
C PHE A 141 2.56 11.90 21.33
N LEU A 142 2.26 10.63 21.09
CA LEU A 142 0.92 10.20 20.68
C LEU A 142 -0.11 10.37 21.81
N ASP A 143 0.26 10.16 23.09
CA ASP A 143 -0.62 10.45 24.22
C ASP A 143 -0.97 11.95 24.30
N ALA A 144 0.00 12.82 24.06
CA ALA A 144 -0.24 14.27 23.97
C ALA A 144 -1.16 14.63 22.80
N VAL A 145 -1.04 13.95 21.65
CA VAL A 145 -1.96 14.12 20.50
C VAL A 145 -3.39 13.70 20.86
N VAL A 146 -3.56 12.60 21.60
CA VAL A 146 -4.89 12.20 22.12
C VAL A 146 -5.47 13.29 23.02
N GLU A 147 -4.66 13.86 23.89
CA GLU A 147 -5.12 14.92 24.81
C GLU A 147 -5.53 16.18 24.05
N ASP A 148 -4.74 16.61 23.07
CA ASP A 148 -5.06 17.75 22.21
C ASP A 148 -6.35 17.50 21.41
N PHE A 149 -6.53 16.28 20.87
CA PHE A 149 -7.77 15.88 20.22
C PHE A 149 -8.96 15.98 21.16
N ILE A 150 -8.88 15.40 22.38
CA ILE A 150 -9.95 15.46 23.38
C ILE A 150 -10.31 16.91 23.68
N HIS A 151 -9.29 17.76 23.90
CA HIS A 151 -9.51 19.17 24.23
C HIS A 151 -10.23 19.92 23.10
N LYS A 152 -9.78 19.76 21.85
CA LYS A 152 -10.35 20.47 20.70
C LYS A 152 -11.72 19.92 20.30
N ALA A 153 -11.85 18.59 20.20
CA ALA A 153 -13.06 17.92 19.75
C ALA A 153 -14.21 18.02 20.76
N SER A 154 -13.94 18.19 22.06
CA SER A 154 -14.97 18.38 23.09
C SER A 154 -15.84 19.62 22.87
N ARG A 155 -15.39 20.56 22.06
CA ARG A 155 -16.14 21.79 21.68
C ARG A 155 -17.05 21.58 20.47
N ILE A 156 -17.01 20.41 19.83
CA ILE A 156 -17.74 20.10 18.61
C ILE A 156 -18.81 19.04 18.93
N THR A 157 -20.07 19.43 18.87
CA THR A 157 -21.21 18.57 19.30
C THR A 157 -21.24 17.23 18.57
N SER A 158 -20.97 17.20 17.26
CA SER A 158 -20.96 15.96 16.48
C SER A 158 -19.82 14.99 16.81
N MET A 159 -18.79 15.41 17.55
CA MET A 159 -17.63 14.60 17.93
C MET A 159 -17.80 13.89 19.29
N GLY A 160 -18.96 13.98 19.92
CA GLY A 160 -19.18 13.46 21.28
C GLY A 160 -18.83 11.98 21.44
N ARG A 161 -19.19 11.13 20.48
CA ARG A 161 -18.88 9.68 20.48
C ARG A 161 -17.38 9.42 20.39
N SER A 162 -16.67 10.16 19.54
CA SER A 162 -15.23 10.05 19.37
C SER A 162 -14.47 10.56 20.60
N VAL A 163 -14.96 11.62 21.24
CA VAL A 163 -14.37 12.14 22.49
C VAL A 163 -14.55 11.14 23.64
N ARG A 164 -15.73 10.52 23.77
CA ARG A 164 -15.95 9.46 24.78
C ARG A 164 -15.00 8.28 24.58
N PHE A 165 -14.90 7.80 23.34
CA PHE A 165 -13.93 6.75 23.00
C PHE A 165 -12.49 7.15 23.39
N ALA A 166 -12.03 8.33 22.93
CA ALA A 166 -10.68 8.79 23.19
C ALA A 166 -10.36 8.90 24.69
N ARG A 167 -11.30 9.36 25.49
CA ARG A 167 -11.13 9.47 26.97
C ARG A 167 -11.05 8.11 27.65
N LYS A 168 -11.90 7.15 27.25
CA LYS A 168 -11.98 5.84 27.89
C LYS A 168 -10.89 4.89 27.45
N SER A 169 -10.46 5.00 26.20
CA SER A 169 -9.53 4.08 25.53
C SER A 169 -8.09 4.57 25.51
N ARG A 170 -7.87 5.85 25.15
CA ARG A 170 -6.58 6.45 24.80
C ARG A 170 -5.77 5.57 23.85
N ALA A 171 -6.44 4.87 22.92
CA ALA A 171 -5.81 3.94 21.99
C ALA A 171 -4.86 4.66 21.03
N LEU A 172 -3.68 4.09 20.84
CA LEU A 172 -2.62 4.56 19.97
C LEU A 172 -2.31 3.52 18.89
N GLY A 173 -1.65 3.95 17.82
CA GLY A 173 -1.17 3.08 16.74
C GLY A 173 0.22 3.51 16.29
N LEU A 174 1.25 3.19 17.07
CA LEU A 174 2.62 3.30 16.63
C LEU A 174 2.94 2.14 15.68
N GLY A 175 3.38 2.44 14.47
CA GLY A 175 3.75 1.47 13.45
C GLY A 175 5.17 1.69 12.94
N THR A 176 5.45 1.08 11.79
CA THR A 176 6.76 1.11 11.15
C THR A 176 6.64 1.39 9.65
N MET A 177 7.69 1.91 9.04
CA MET A 177 7.87 2.04 7.60
C MET A 177 9.33 1.76 7.23
N GLY A 178 9.57 1.34 6.00
CA GLY A 178 10.94 1.09 5.53
C GLY A 178 11.48 -0.30 5.90
N LEU A 179 10.64 -1.28 6.21
CA LEU A 179 11.08 -2.61 6.63
C LEU A 179 11.95 -3.30 5.56
N HIS A 180 11.49 -3.29 4.31
CA HIS A 180 12.28 -3.93 3.24
C HIS A 180 13.60 -3.21 3.00
N LEU A 181 13.62 -1.88 3.08
CA LEU A 181 14.88 -1.13 2.96
C LEU A 181 15.87 -1.48 4.10
N LEU A 182 15.37 -1.72 5.32
CA LEU A 182 16.21 -2.21 6.42
C LEU A 182 16.81 -3.58 6.08
N TYR A 183 16.02 -4.51 5.53
CA TYR A 183 16.53 -5.82 5.10
C TYR A 183 17.62 -5.68 4.04
N GLN A 184 17.40 -4.85 3.04
CA GLN A 184 18.39 -4.59 1.98
C GLN A 184 19.69 -3.99 2.53
N LYS A 185 19.61 -3.02 3.47
CA LYS A 185 20.79 -2.50 4.19
C LYS A 185 21.57 -3.56 4.96
N ARG A 186 20.89 -4.61 5.42
CA ARG A 186 21.50 -5.77 6.10
C ARG A 186 21.94 -6.88 5.14
N GLY A 187 21.76 -6.70 3.83
CA GLY A 187 22.02 -7.73 2.84
C GLY A 187 21.15 -8.98 3.02
N LEU A 188 19.90 -8.81 3.49
CA LEU A 188 18.98 -9.91 3.76
C LEU A 188 17.91 -10.00 2.69
N PRO A 189 17.82 -11.11 1.94
CA PRO A 189 16.66 -11.38 1.10
C PRO A 189 15.38 -11.39 1.93
N PHE A 190 14.29 -10.80 1.41
CA PHE A 190 13.02 -10.67 2.14
C PHE A 190 12.50 -12.03 2.65
N ALA A 191 12.59 -13.08 1.87
CA ALA A 191 12.13 -14.43 2.21
C ALA A 191 13.11 -15.23 3.08
N SER A 192 14.22 -14.64 3.56
CA SER A 192 15.22 -15.32 4.34
C SER A 192 14.83 -15.45 5.82
N GLN A 193 15.41 -16.47 6.50
CA GLN A 193 15.27 -16.59 7.96
C GLN A 193 15.85 -15.37 8.69
N GLY A 194 16.99 -14.84 8.23
CA GLY A 194 17.59 -13.64 8.82
C GLY A 194 16.66 -12.41 8.76
N ALA A 195 15.91 -12.24 7.68
CA ALA A 195 14.90 -11.20 7.59
C ALA A 195 13.74 -11.41 8.58
N ARG A 196 13.30 -12.66 8.79
CA ARG A 196 12.28 -13.01 9.77
C ARG A 196 12.76 -12.76 11.22
N ASP A 197 14.01 -13.13 11.52
CA ASP A 197 14.59 -12.91 12.84
C ASP A 197 14.71 -11.39 13.13
N LEU A 198 15.16 -10.60 12.16
CA LEU A 198 15.22 -9.15 12.29
C LEU A 198 13.82 -8.51 12.39
N ASN A 199 12.82 -9.04 11.67
CA ASN A 199 11.42 -8.63 11.82
C ASN A 199 10.92 -8.79 13.26
N LEU A 200 11.18 -9.94 13.87
CA LEU A 200 10.80 -10.19 15.27
C LEU A 200 11.60 -9.33 16.25
N GLU A 201 12.92 -9.19 16.07
CA GLU A 201 13.76 -8.32 16.90
C GLU A 201 13.22 -6.89 16.95
N VAL A 202 12.99 -6.30 15.77
CA VAL A 202 12.52 -4.91 15.65
C VAL A 202 11.17 -4.71 16.32
N HIS A 203 10.19 -5.57 16.01
CA HIS A 203 8.84 -5.38 16.53
C HIS A 203 8.70 -5.77 18.01
N SER A 204 9.53 -6.71 18.53
CA SER A 204 9.61 -6.97 19.96
C SER A 204 10.14 -5.77 20.72
N LEU A 205 11.26 -5.17 20.27
CA LEU A 205 11.80 -3.96 20.86
C LEU A 205 10.77 -2.84 20.92
N ILE A 206 10.10 -2.56 19.79
CA ILE A 206 9.09 -1.49 19.74
C ILE A 206 7.93 -1.80 20.69
N ARG A 207 7.51 -3.06 20.78
CA ARG A 207 6.42 -3.49 21.67
C ARG A 207 6.78 -3.29 23.15
N GLU A 208 7.94 -3.77 23.56
CA GLU A 208 8.42 -3.68 24.94
C GLU A 208 8.56 -2.21 25.39
N GLU A 209 9.22 -1.39 24.59
CA GLU A 209 9.42 0.03 24.86
C GLU A 209 8.09 0.82 24.89
N ALA A 210 7.16 0.51 23.99
CA ALA A 210 5.84 1.13 23.98
C ALA A 210 5.01 0.75 25.22
N GLU A 211 5.11 -0.49 25.69
CA GLU A 211 4.44 -0.94 26.91
C GLU A 211 5.02 -0.26 28.14
N GLU A 212 6.33 -0.17 28.26
CA GLU A 212 7.00 0.51 29.37
C GLU A 212 6.59 1.99 29.45
N ALA A 213 6.55 2.67 28.29
CA ALA A 213 6.05 4.06 28.23
C ALA A 213 4.60 4.18 28.69
N SER A 214 3.72 3.24 28.29
CA SER A 214 2.32 3.24 28.71
C SER A 214 2.15 3.02 30.23
N LEU A 215 2.95 2.12 30.81
CA LEU A 215 2.96 1.88 32.26
C LEU A 215 3.47 3.12 33.03
N THR A 216 4.48 3.80 32.52
CA THR A 216 5.03 5.01 33.12
C THR A 216 4.02 6.16 33.06
N LEU A 217 3.40 6.38 31.90
CA LEU A 217 2.35 7.39 31.71
C LEU A 217 1.10 7.11 32.58
N ALA A 218 0.77 5.83 32.84
CA ALA A 218 -0.33 5.49 33.77
C ALA A 218 -0.01 5.89 35.21
N LYS A 219 1.24 5.75 35.64
CA LYS A 219 1.67 6.20 36.98
C LYS A 219 1.65 7.73 37.11
N GLU A 220 1.99 8.45 36.03
CA GLU A 220 2.05 9.92 36.01
C GLU A 220 0.67 10.57 35.89
N TYR A 221 -0.20 10.02 35.01
CA TYR A 221 -1.46 10.67 34.61
C TYR A 221 -2.70 9.82 34.86
N GLY A 222 -2.55 8.64 35.47
CA GLY A 222 -3.65 7.72 35.77
C GLY A 222 -4.05 6.82 34.59
N GLU A 223 -4.84 5.81 34.89
CA GLU A 223 -5.42 4.87 33.96
C GLU A 223 -6.76 5.39 33.43
N PRO A 224 -7.04 5.36 32.13
CA PRO A 224 -8.38 5.65 31.62
C PRO A 224 -9.35 4.51 31.96
N GLU A 225 -10.66 4.79 31.89
CA GLU A 225 -11.74 3.87 32.33
C GLU A 225 -11.55 2.44 31.77
N TRP A 226 -11.18 2.30 30.51
CA TRP A 226 -11.03 0.97 29.91
C TRP A 226 -9.70 0.26 30.26
N CYS A 227 -8.81 0.96 30.92
CA CYS A 227 -7.54 0.40 31.41
C CYS A 227 -7.49 0.26 32.94
N GLU A 228 -8.50 0.66 33.70
CA GLU A 228 -8.51 0.60 35.15
C GLU A 228 -8.14 -0.79 35.66
N GLY A 229 -7.16 -0.85 36.58
CA GLY A 229 -6.64 -2.08 37.19
C GLY A 229 -5.65 -2.84 36.31
N THR A 230 -5.23 -2.30 35.14
CA THR A 230 -4.25 -2.94 34.27
C THR A 230 -2.84 -2.34 34.41
N GLY A 231 -2.69 -1.22 35.08
CA GLY A 231 -1.44 -0.45 35.16
C GLY A 231 -1.10 0.31 33.88
N ARG A 232 -1.95 0.31 32.86
CA ARG A 232 -1.69 0.88 31.53
C ARG A 232 -2.49 2.16 31.29
N ARG A 233 -1.91 3.08 30.51
CA ARG A 233 -2.61 4.29 30.07
C ARG A 233 -3.33 4.11 28.72
N HIS A 234 -3.02 3.09 27.97
CA HIS A 234 -3.54 2.90 26.60
C HIS A 234 -4.08 1.50 26.43
N THR A 235 -5.28 1.38 25.85
CA THR A 235 -5.83 0.05 25.52
C THR A 235 -5.02 -0.62 24.43
N HIS A 236 -4.60 0.14 23.43
CA HIS A 236 -3.77 -0.31 22.30
C HIS A 236 -2.60 0.65 22.09
N LEU A 237 -1.49 0.13 21.58
CA LEU A 237 -0.25 0.88 21.39
C LEU A 237 0.23 0.83 19.94
N LEU A 238 0.07 -0.31 19.25
CA LEU A 238 0.69 -0.58 17.96
C LEU A 238 -0.35 -0.89 16.88
N ALA A 239 -0.15 -0.28 15.71
CA ALA A 239 -0.86 -0.54 14.47
C ALA A 239 0.06 -0.21 13.29
N ILE A 240 0.05 -0.98 12.22
CA ILE A 240 0.92 -0.72 11.06
C ILE A 240 0.10 -0.16 9.90
N ALA A 241 0.22 1.15 9.71
CA ALA A 241 -0.39 1.89 8.62
C ALA A 241 0.36 1.72 7.29
N PRO A 242 -0.27 2.00 6.12
CA PRO A 242 0.38 1.84 4.81
C PRO A 242 1.53 2.80 4.56
N THR A 243 1.55 3.96 5.20
CA THR A 243 2.57 5.04 5.13
C THR A 243 2.96 5.53 3.74
N ARG A 244 2.06 5.42 2.76
CA ARG A 244 2.36 5.68 1.34
C ARG A 244 3.02 7.05 1.10
N THR A 245 2.51 8.10 1.72
CA THR A 245 3.05 9.47 1.59
C THR A 245 4.19 9.71 2.58
N ASN A 246 4.04 9.24 3.82
CA ASN A 246 5.02 9.46 4.89
C ASN A 246 6.37 8.82 4.57
N SER A 247 6.39 7.61 3.97
CA SER A 247 7.62 6.94 3.57
C SER A 247 8.41 7.74 2.52
N VAL A 248 7.70 8.44 1.62
CA VAL A 248 8.33 9.32 0.63
C VAL A 248 8.98 10.53 1.29
N ILE A 249 8.26 11.18 2.21
CA ILE A 249 8.72 12.41 2.89
C ILE A 249 9.91 12.10 3.83
N SER A 250 9.85 10.97 4.54
CA SER A 250 10.86 10.58 5.53
C SER A 250 12.04 9.78 4.95
N GLY A 251 12.09 9.55 3.63
CA GLY A 251 13.19 8.82 2.99
C GLY A 251 13.25 7.33 3.30
N ALA A 252 12.12 6.73 3.70
CA ALA A 252 12.06 5.29 4.01
C ALA A 252 12.14 4.37 2.79
N PHE A 253 11.94 4.89 1.59
CA PHE A 253 11.86 4.24 0.29
C PHE A 253 10.79 3.13 0.21
N SER A 254 10.81 2.11 1.07
CA SER A 254 9.73 1.11 1.17
C SER A 254 8.61 1.57 2.12
N GLN A 255 7.36 1.26 1.75
CA GLN A 255 6.17 1.66 2.49
C GLN A 255 5.89 0.63 3.60
N GLY A 256 5.51 1.08 4.80
CA GLY A 256 5.10 0.21 5.89
C GLY A 256 6.03 -1.00 6.07
N ILE A 257 5.40 -2.16 6.02
CA ILE A 257 6.05 -3.47 6.10
C ILE A 257 6.19 -4.16 4.73
N GLU A 258 5.83 -3.45 3.66
CA GLU A 258 5.76 -4.02 2.31
C GLU A 258 7.15 -4.15 1.68
N PRO A 259 7.35 -5.20 0.84
CA PRO A 259 8.44 -5.16 -0.12
C PRO A 259 8.30 -3.99 -1.08
N ILE A 260 9.41 -3.52 -1.62
CA ILE A 260 9.39 -2.46 -2.65
C ILE A 260 8.72 -2.98 -3.93
N ASP A 261 7.95 -2.12 -4.57
CA ASP A 261 7.28 -2.47 -5.84
C ASP A 261 8.26 -2.41 -7.03
N ALA A 262 9.25 -1.52 -6.95
CA ALA A 262 10.30 -1.36 -7.95
C ALA A 262 11.57 -0.74 -7.35
N ASN A 263 12.77 -1.15 -7.83
CA ASN A 263 14.04 -0.53 -7.42
C ASN A 263 14.28 0.84 -8.07
N TYR A 264 13.60 1.10 -9.18
CA TYR A 264 13.63 2.38 -9.89
C TYR A 264 12.26 2.67 -10.47
N PHE A 265 11.73 3.86 -10.20
CA PHE A 265 10.43 4.28 -10.74
C PHE A 265 10.32 5.78 -10.87
N VAL A 266 9.41 6.21 -11.75
CA VAL A 266 9.07 7.60 -11.98
C VAL A 266 7.75 7.91 -11.30
N ALA A 267 7.78 8.75 -10.27
CA ALA A 267 6.59 9.19 -9.55
C ALA A 267 6.07 10.50 -10.13
N LYS A 268 4.91 10.47 -10.77
CA LYS A 268 4.20 11.69 -11.21
C LYS A 268 3.37 12.21 -10.04
N GLN A 269 3.61 13.45 -9.65
CA GLN A 269 2.86 14.15 -8.60
C GLN A 269 2.35 15.49 -9.14
N ALA A 270 1.39 16.12 -8.46
CA ALA A 270 0.81 17.40 -8.85
C ALA A 270 1.86 18.53 -9.03
N LYS A 271 3.01 18.43 -8.37
CA LYS A 271 4.11 19.42 -8.43
C LYS A 271 5.27 19.02 -9.34
N GLY A 272 5.17 17.91 -10.07
CA GLY A 272 6.24 17.47 -10.98
C GLY A 272 6.45 15.97 -11.02
N THR A 273 7.38 15.57 -11.86
CA THR A 273 7.82 14.19 -12.02
C THR A 273 9.12 13.97 -11.24
N PHE A 274 9.13 12.99 -10.36
CA PHE A 274 10.28 12.67 -9.51
C PHE A 274 10.77 11.27 -9.83
N VAL A 275 12.05 11.15 -10.06
CA VAL A 275 12.73 9.87 -10.21
C VAL A 275 13.15 9.36 -8.82
N ARG A 276 12.86 8.09 -8.56
CA ARG A 276 13.20 7.42 -7.31
C ARG A 276 14.07 6.20 -7.59
N LYS A 277 15.33 6.26 -7.16
CA LYS A 277 16.30 5.15 -7.18
C LYS A 277 16.34 4.53 -5.78
N ASN A 278 16.44 3.19 -5.71
CA ASN A 278 16.67 2.51 -4.44
C ASN A 278 18.06 2.91 -3.89
N PRO A 279 18.14 3.56 -2.71
CA PRO A 279 19.40 4.11 -2.24
C PRO A 279 20.44 3.03 -1.90
N VAL A 280 20.02 1.87 -1.40
CA VAL A 280 20.93 0.75 -1.09
C VAL A 280 21.51 0.14 -2.37
N LEU A 281 20.69 -0.02 -3.40
CA LEU A 281 21.14 -0.50 -4.69
C LEU A 281 22.06 0.51 -5.37
N GLN A 282 21.79 1.80 -5.20
CA GLN A 282 22.65 2.88 -5.72
C GLN A 282 24.03 2.88 -5.05
N GLU A 283 24.10 2.68 -3.74
CA GLU A 283 25.36 2.51 -3.02
C GLU A 283 26.14 1.31 -3.54
N LEU A 284 25.48 0.15 -3.70
CA LEU A 284 26.08 -1.05 -4.24
C LEU A 284 26.63 -0.84 -5.67
N PHE A 285 25.88 -0.15 -6.55
CA PHE A 285 26.35 0.16 -7.90
C PHE A 285 27.58 1.09 -7.88
N CYS A 286 27.60 2.09 -7.00
CA CYS A 286 28.79 2.93 -6.83
C CYS A 286 30.02 2.12 -6.39
N GLU A 287 29.86 1.20 -5.44
CA GLU A 287 30.94 0.31 -4.97
C GLU A 287 31.48 -0.61 -6.08
N LYS A 288 30.58 -1.10 -6.95
CA LYS A 288 30.93 -1.95 -8.09
C LYS A 288 31.43 -1.19 -9.33
N GLY A 289 31.37 0.14 -9.32
CA GLY A 289 31.72 0.97 -10.48
C GLY A 289 30.76 0.84 -11.66
N VAL A 290 29.48 0.53 -11.38
CA VAL A 290 28.43 0.42 -12.41
C VAL A 290 27.92 1.83 -12.75
N GLY A 291 27.85 2.14 -14.04
CA GLY A 291 27.42 3.46 -14.53
C GLY A 291 25.89 3.69 -14.41
N ASP A 292 25.48 4.93 -14.62
CA ASP A 292 24.07 5.35 -14.47
C ASP A 292 23.14 4.76 -15.55
N GLU A 293 23.69 4.27 -16.68
CA GLU A 293 22.94 3.64 -17.77
C GLU A 293 22.17 2.37 -17.33
N VAL A 294 22.59 1.72 -16.26
CA VAL A 294 21.91 0.54 -15.70
C VAL A 294 20.48 0.86 -15.24
N TRP A 295 20.22 2.10 -14.82
CA TRP A 295 18.89 2.48 -14.32
C TRP A 295 17.82 2.49 -15.41
N ASP A 296 18.19 2.76 -16.66
CA ASP A 296 17.23 2.74 -17.76
C ASP A 296 16.78 1.30 -18.04
N SER A 297 17.68 0.32 -18.00
CA SER A 297 17.31 -1.09 -18.13
C SER A 297 16.46 -1.60 -16.95
N ILE A 298 16.73 -1.13 -15.73
CA ILE A 298 15.88 -1.44 -14.57
C ILE A 298 14.47 -0.86 -14.75
N LEU A 299 14.32 0.34 -15.32
CA LEU A 299 13.03 0.93 -15.62
C LEU A 299 12.26 0.15 -16.68
N GLU A 300 12.92 -0.27 -17.75
CA GLU A 300 12.35 -1.11 -18.81
C GLU A 300 11.83 -2.43 -18.25
N GLU A 301 12.57 -3.05 -17.32
CA GLU A 301 12.18 -4.26 -16.60
C GLU A 301 11.34 -3.98 -15.35
N LYS A 302 10.59 -2.85 -15.35
CA LYS A 302 9.60 -2.48 -14.30
C LYS A 302 10.17 -2.44 -12.88
N GLY A 303 11.45 -2.09 -12.76
CA GLY A 303 12.14 -1.98 -11.48
C GLY A 303 12.79 -3.28 -11.00
N SER A 304 12.72 -4.36 -11.78
CA SER A 304 13.46 -5.60 -11.54
C SER A 304 14.96 -5.45 -11.78
N VAL A 305 15.74 -6.21 -11.04
CA VAL A 305 17.20 -6.32 -11.22
C VAL A 305 17.64 -7.72 -11.68
N GLN A 306 16.69 -8.62 -11.93
CA GLN A 306 16.98 -10.04 -12.17
C GLN A 306 17.78 -10.28 -13.47
N HIS A 307 17.67 -9.38 -14.44
CA HIS A 307 18.37 -9.44 -15.73
C HIS A 307 19.82 -8.94 -15.68
N LEU A 308 20.27 -8.32 -14.58
CA LEU A 308 21.55 -7.64 -14.50
C LEU A 308 22.71 -8.63 -14.23
N ASP A 309 23.68 -8.70 -15.13
CA ASP A 309 24.88 -9.55 -14.97
C ASP A 309 25.89 -8.97 -13.97
N CYS A 310 25.81 -7.67 -13.66
CA CYS A 310 26.68 -7.02 -12.67
C CYS A 310 26.34 -7.37 -11.21
N LEU A 311 25.21 -8.03 -10.96
CA LEU A 311 24.79 -8.50 -9.66
C LEU A 311 24.94 -10.02 -9.55
N THR A 312 25.41 -10.48 -8.40
CA THR A 312 25.40 -11.91 -8.04
C THR A 312 23.97 -12.39 -7.80
N ASP A 313 23.72 -13.71 -7.88
CA ASP A 313 22.41 -14.31 -7.60
C ASP A 313 21.91 -13.95 -6.19
N PHE A 314 22.81 -13.88 -5.21
CA PHE A 314 22.45 -13.46 -3.85
C PHE A 314 22.02 -12.00 -3.78
N GLU A 315 22.72 -11.08 -4.46
CA GLU A 315 22.32 -9.68 -4.53
C GLU A 315 20.98 -9.51 -5.25
N LYS A 316 20.74 -10.29 -6.31
CA LYS A 316 19.44 -10.31 -6.99
C LYS A 316 18.31 -10.75 -6.03
N GLU A 317 18.54 -11.73 -5.16
CA GLU A 317 17.58 -12.13 -4.14
C GLU A 317 17.28 -11.00 -3.11
N VAL A 318 18.32 -10.23 -2.71
CA VAL A 318 18.16 -9.08 -1.77
C VAL A 318 17.31 -7.97 -2.39
N PHE A 319 17.46 -7.72 -3.70
CA PHE A 319 16.77 -6.64 -4.39
C PHE A 319 15.52 -7.08 -5.17
N LYS A 320 14.97 -8.26 -4.88
CA LYS A 320 13.67 -8.68 -5.43
C LYS A 320 12.58 -7.67 -5.11
N THR A 321 11.77 -7.39 -6.11
CA THR A 321 10.56 -6.56 -5.96
C THR A 321 9.41 -7.35 -5.31
N ALA A 322 8.37 -6.66 -4.90
CA ALA A 322 7.19 -7.27 -4.27
C ALA A 322 6.55 -8.40 -5.10
N ARG A 323 6.62 -8.29 -6.42
CA ARG A 323 6.04 -9.29 -7.34
C ARG A 323 6.92 -10.51 -7.57
N GLU A 324 8.23 -10.39 -7.30
CA GLU A 324 9.20 -11.46 -7.43
C GLU A 324 9.34 -12.28 -6.14
N ILE A 325 8.82 -11.75 -5.03
CA ILE A 325 8.81 -12.41 -3.73
C ILE A 325 7.58 -13.33 -3.64
N ASN A 326 7.79 -14.55 -3.14
CA ASN A 326 6.69 -15.47 -2.84
C ASN A 326 5.75 -14.85 -1.79
N GLN A 327 4.48 -14.66 -2.16
CA GLN A 327 3.49 -13.98 -1.30
C GLN A 327 3.20 -14.73 0.01
N PHE A 328 3.40 -16.05 0.05
CA PHE A 328 3.31 -16.80 1.30
C PHE A 328 4.37 -16.39 2.32
N GLU A 329 5.55 -15.95 1.88
CA GLU A 329 6.59 -15.41 2.79
C GLU A 329 6.20 -14.02 3.35
N ILE A 330 5.48 -13.22 2.57
CA ILE A 330 4.92 -11.95 3.06
C ILE A 330 3.88 -12.23 4.15
N VAL A 331 2.96 -13.17 3.91
CA VAL A 331 1.96 -13.60 4.90
C VAL A 331 2.64 -14.16 6.15
N LYS A 332 3.67 -14.99 5.99
CA LYS A 332 4.41 -15.61 7.09
C LYS A 332 5.09 -14.57 7.98
N GLN A 333 5.77 -13.58 7.40
CA GLN A 333 6.35 -12.48 8.16
C GLN A 333 5.30 -11.61 8.87
N ALA A 334 4.16 -11.38 8.24
CA ALA A 334 3.05 -10.68 8.86
C ALA A 334 2.47 -11.48 10.04
N ALA A 335 2.35 -12.81 9.90
CA ALA A 335 1.92 -13.71 10.96
C ALA A 335 2.91 -13.72 12.13
N ASP A 336 4.22 -13.78 11.86
CA ASP A 336 5.27 -13.77 12.88
C ASP A 336 5.16 -12.55 13.81
N ARG A 337 4.92 -11.33 13.24
CA ARG A 337 4.81 -10.11 14.05
C ARG A 337 3.39 -9.82 14.57
N THR A 338 2.36 -10.51 14.08
CA THR A 338 0.97 -10.27 14.49
C THR A 338 0.77 -10.31 16.02
N PRO A 339 1.35 -11.24 16.80
CA PRO A 339 1.24 -11.23 18.26
C PRO A 339 1.84 -9.98 18.93
N LEU A 340 2.78 -9.32 18.26
CA LEU A 340 3.43 -8.10 18.75
C LEU A 340 2.63 -6.85 18.46
N ILE A 341 1.70 -6.88 17.49
CA ILE A 341 0.88 -5.75 17.04
C ILE A 341 -0.53 -5.90 17.62
N CYS A 342 -0.86 -5.11 18.64
CA CYS A 342 -2.14 -5.23 19.34
C CYS A 342 -3.36 -4.87 18.46
N GLN A 343 -3.23 -3.94 17.52
CA GLN A 343 -4.22 -3.74 16.46
C GLN A 343 -3.89 -4.62 15.23
N ALA A 344 -4.07 -4.13 14.00
CA ALA A 344 -3.79 -4.89 12.79
C ALA A 344 -2.68 -4.25 11.94
N GLN A 345 -2.48 -4.78 10.73
CA GLN A 345 -1.48 -4.38 9.78
C GLN A 345 -2.14 -4.17 8.42
N SER A 346 -1.85 -3.06 7.75
CA SER A 346 -2.27 -2.85 6.36
C SER A 346 -1.43 -3.71 5.43
N LEU A 347 -1.78 -5.00 5.33
CA LEU A 347 -1.01 -6.00 4.58
C LEU A 347 -1.49 -6.07 3.14
N ASN A 348 -0.67 -5.60 2.19
CA ASN A 348 -0.88 -5.79 0.76
C ASN A 348 -0.30 -7.12 0.27
N LEU A 349 -0.97 -7.71 -0.72
CA LEU A 349 -0.49 -8.87 -1.45
C LEU A 349 -0.31 -8.49 -2.93
N PHE A 350 0.71 -9.04 -3.59
CA PHE A 350 1.08 -8.70 -4.96
C PHE A 350 1.06 -9.97 -5.81
N VAL A 351 0.05 -10.11 -6.64
CA VAL A 351 -0.15 -11.34 -7.39
C VAL A 351 -0.11 -11.10 -8.91
N ASP A 352 0.30 -12.12 -9.64
CA ASP A 352 0.18 -12.11 -11.09
C ASP A 352 -1.30 -12.23 -11.48
N PRO A 353 -1.78 -11.53 -12.53
CA PRO A 353 -3.14 -11.68 -13.05
C PRO A 353 -3.50 -13.11 -13.47
N GLU A 354 -2.48 -13.89 -13.80
CA GLU A 354 -2.64 -15.29 -14.25
C GLU A 354 -2.40 -16.30 -13.10
N ILE A 355 -2.39 -15.84 -11.84
CA ILE A 355 -2.28 -16.72 -10.67
C ILE A 355 -3.37 -17.80 -10.71
N ASP A 356 -3.00 -19.03 -10.40
CA ASP A 356 -3.96 -20.11 -10.26
C ASP A 356 -5.00 -19.77 -9.18
N PRO A 357 -6.30 -19.90 -9.47
CA PRO A 357 -7.37 -19.61 -8.52
C PRO A 357 -7.24 -20.38 -7.18
N GLU A 358 -6.75 -21.61 -7.21
CA GLU A 358 -6.54 -22.40 -5.98
C GLU A 358 -5.40 -21.81 -5.14
N ASP A 359 -4.32 -21.36 -5.80
CA ASP A 359 -3.21 -20.70 -5.12
C ASP A 359 -3.66 -19.37 -4.50
N LEU A 360 -4.51 -18.62 -5.19
CA LEU A 360 -5.09 -17.39 -4.67
C LEU A 360 -5.93 -17.66 -3.42
N VAL A 361 -6.79 -18.68 -3.45
CA VAL A 361 -7.57 -19.12 -2.27
C VAL A 361 -6.64 -19.56 -1.15
N ARG A 362 -5.65 -20.42 -1.44
CA ARG A 362 -4.68 -20.92 -0.46
C ARG A 362 -3.91 -19.79 0.21
N LEU A 363 -3.54 -18.75 -0.53
CA LEU A 363 -2.84 -17.57 0.00
C LEU A 363 -3.70 -16.84 1.05
N HIS A 364 -4.98 -16.60 0.75
CA HIS A 364 -5.91 -15.94 1.66
C HIS A 364 -6.21 -16.80 2.90
N LEU A 365 -6.43 -18.10 2.71
CA LEU A 365 -6.62 -19.04 3.82
C LEU A 365 -5.35 -19.20 4.69
N SER A 366 -4.16 -19.10 4.10
CA SER A 366 -2.91 -19.09 4.84
C SER A 366 -2.82 -17.89 5.78
N ALA A 367 -3.23 -16.70 5.34
CA ALA A 367 -3.28 -15.51 6.20
C ALA A 367 -4.22 -15.73 7.40
N TRP A 368 -5.44 -16.19 7.13
CA TRP A 368 -6.41 -16.50 8.19
C TRP A 368 -5.90 -17.53 9.19
N LYS A 369 -5.41 -18.70 8.71
CA LYS A 369 -4.91 -19.80 9.54
C LYS A 369 -3.74 -19.40 10.43
N ASN A 370 -2.86 -18.55 9.94
CA ASN A 370 -1.70 -18.07 10.68
C ASN A 370 -2.00 -16.86 11.58
N GLY A 371 -3.27 -16.55 11.81
CA GLY A 371 -3.69 -15.52 12.76
C GLY A 371 -3.54 -14.09 12.30
N VAL A 372 -3.25 -13.82 11.01
CA VAL A 372 -3.25 -12.48 10.44
C VAL A 372 -4.65 -11.88 10.61
N LYS A 373 -4.72 -10.63 11.04
CA LYS A 373 -5.99 -9.97 11.40
C LYS A 373 -6.71 -9.35 10.20
N SER A 374 -5.95 -8.86 9.21
CA SER A 374 -6.53 -8.18 8.04
C SER A 374 -5.65 -8.31 6.80
N LEU A 375 -6.30 -8.25 5.64
CA LEU A 375 -5.67 -8.10 4.32
C LEU A 375 -6.20 -6.82 3.66
N TYR A 376 -5.27 -5.95 3.27
CA TYR A 376 -5.56 -4.68 2.64
C TYR A 376 -5.75 -4.86 1.12
N TYR A 377 -5.00 -4.20 0.27
CA TYR A 377 -5.13 -4.38 -1.18
C TYR A 377 -4.59 -5.73 -1.67
N LEU A 378 -5.27 -6.30 -2.65
CA LEU A 378 -4.69 -7.30 -3.54
C LEU A 378 -4.23 -6.58 -4.82
N ARG A 379 -2.92 -6.41 -4.98
CA ARG A 379 -2.32 -5.69 -6.10
C ARG A 379 -2.03 -6.65 -7.23
N SER A 380 -2.90 -6.64 -8.24
CA SER A 380 -2.68 -7.32 -9.51
C SER A 380 -2.36 -6.28 -10.60
N THR A 381 -1.49 -6.60 -11.55
CA THR A 381 -1.39 -5.84 -12.79
C THR A 381 -2.53 -6.29 -13.68
N SER A 382 -3.55 -5.46 -13.90
CA SER A 382 -4.63 -5.82 -14.82
C SER A 382 -4.08 -6.16 -16.20
N LEU A 383 -4.72 -7.09 -16.91
CA LEU A 383 -4.40 -7.40 -18.32
C LEU A 383 -4.46 -6.14 -19.19
N VAL A 384 -5.31 -5.17 -18.84
CA VAL A 384 -5.39 -3.86 -19.48
C VAL A 384 -4.16 -3.00 -19.13
N ALA A 385 -3.68 -3.03 -17.89
CA ALA A 385 -2.44 -2.33 -17.51
C ALA A 385 -1.20 -3.02 -18.08
N ARG A 386 -1.21 -4.34 -18.34
CA ARG A 386 -0.15 -5.01 -19.11
C ARG A 386 -0.10 -4.52 -20.56
N LYS A 387 -1.25 -4.24 -21.19
CA LYS A 387 -1.30 -3.61 -22.52
C LYS A 387 -0.89 -2.14 -22.48
N SER A 388 -1.16 -1.42 -21.40
CA SER A 388 -0.77 0.00 -21.24
C SER A 388 0.61 0.22 -20.62
N SER A 389 1.20 -0.77 -19.94
CA SER A 389 2.58 -0.69 -19.38
C SER A 389 3.68 -1.03 -20.40
N LEU A 390 3.30 -1.61 -21.51
CA LEU A 390 4.04 -1.45 -22.75
C LEU A 390 3.74 -0.05 -23.27
N GLY A 391 4.01 1.05 -22.73
CA GLY A 391 3.62 2.40 -23.15
C GLY A 391 3.00 2.44 -24.55
N PRO A 392 2.18 3.33 -24.95
CA PRO A 392 1.56 3.26 -26.26
C PRO A 392 2.64 2.88 -27.26
N LYS A 393 2.47 1.75 -27.99
CA LYS A 393 3.43 1.30 -29.00
C LYS A 393 3.38 2.32 -30.14
N ALA A 394 3.92 3.51 -29.84
CA ALA A 394 3.98 4.56 -30.81
C ALA A 394 5.07 4.21 -31.84
N ARG A 395 4.73 4.34 -33.08
CA ARG A 395 5.62 4.22 -34.21
C ARG A 395 5.57 5.51 -35.00
N ILE A 396 6.72 6.12 -35.21
CA ILE A 396 6.82 7.37 -35.98
C ILE A 396 7.68 7.12 -37.20
N ILE A 397 7.18 7.49 -38.38
CA ILE A 397 7.95 7.52 -39.61
C ILE A 397 8.45 8.95 -39.81
N THR A 398 9.76 9.12 -39.92
CA THR A 398 10.43 10.41 -39.97
C THR A 398 11.35 10.50 -41.20
N LYS A 399 11.93 11.67 -41.43
CA LYS A 399 12.96 11.92 -42.43
C LYS A 399 13.98 12.90 -41.84
N ASP A 400 15.23 12.69 -42.14
CA ASP A 400 16.32 13.59 -41.75
C ASP A 400 16.07 15.03 -42.22
N GLY A 401 16.37 16.01 -41.35
CA GLY A 401 16.19 17.42 -41.63
C GLY A 401 14.72 17.92 -41.57
N CYS A 402 13.77 17.09 -41.19
CA CYS A 402 12.35 17.46 -41.09
C CYS A 402 12.03 18.20 -39.76
N PRO A 403 11.68 19.49 -39.78
CA PRO A 403 11.40 20.27 -38.56
C PRO A 403 10.19 19.74 -37.76
N TYR A 404 9.13 19.28 -38.44
CA TYR A 404 7.93 18.73 -37.81
C TYR A 404 8.20 17.36 -37.19
N CYS A 405 9.10 16.56 -37.75
CA CYS A 405 9.54 15.31 -37.16
C CYS A 405 10.25 15.56 -35.81
N SER A 406 11.13 16.56 -35.76
CA SER A 406 11.81 16.96 -34.53
C SER A 406 10.83 17.51 -33.48
N LYS A 407 9.86 18.33 -33.89
CA LYS A 407 8.80 18.83 -32.98
C LYS A 407 7.96 17.68 -32.40
N LEU A 408 7.51 16.75 -33.22
CA LEU A 408 6.70 15.61 -32.77
C LEU A 408 7.49 14.71 -31.82
N LYS A 409 8.76 14.39 -32.13
CA LYS A 409 9.64 13.63 -31.24
C LYS A 409 9.83 14.31 -29.88
N THR A 410 10.02 15.61 -29.86
CA THR A 410 10.14 16.38 -28.62
C THR A 410 8.85 16.35 -27.83
N GLN A 411 7.70 16.55 -28.49
CA GLN A 411 6.40 16.52 -27.82
C GLN A 411 6.07 15.14 -27.24
N LEU A 412 6.26 14.07 -28.00
CA LEU A 412 6.06 12.70 -27.52
C LEU A 412 6.93 12.36 -26.29
N LYS A 413 8.17 12.85 -26.26
CA LYS A 413 9.05 12.72 -25.07
C LYS A 413 8.51 13.54 -23.90
N THR A 414 8.03 14.76 -24.14
CA THR A 414 7.41 15.61 -23.10
C THR A 414 6.17 14.95 -22.52
N ASP A 415 5.37 14.28 -23.35
CA ASP A 415 4.15 13.58 -22.97
C ASP A 415 4.43 12.18 -22.37
N GLY A 416 5.71 11.78 -22.30
CA GLY A 416 6.12 10.50 -21.76
C GLY A 416 5.74 9.30 -22.62
N ILE A 417 5.55 9.52 -23.92
CA ILE A 417 5.22 8.49 -24.90
C ILE A 417 6.51 7.95 -25.51
N SER A 418 6.83 6.70 -25.21
CA SER A 418 7.93 5.99 -25.90
C SER A 418 7.51 5.60 -27.32
N PHE A 419 8.42 5.78 -28.28
CA PHE A 419 8.14 5.50 -29.69
C PHE A 419 9.32 4.84 -30.37
N LYS A 420 9.02 4.02 -31.39
CA LYS A 420 10.00 3.50 -32.34
C LYS A 420 10.06 4.43 -33.56
N GLU A 421 11.23 4.99 -33.83
CA GLU A 421 11.50 5.79 -35.02
C GLU A 421 11.86 4.86 -36.19
N ILE A 422 11.30 5.15 -37.35
CA ILE A 422 11.59 4.44 -38.62
C ILE A 422 11.91 5.54 -39.65
N ASP A 423 13.04 5.44 -40.30
CA ASP A 423 13.33 6.37 -41.37
C ASP A 423 12.43 6.12 -42.59
N ARG A 424 12.02 7.19 -43.26
CA ARG A 424 11.17 7.12 -44.45
C ARG A 424 11.75 6.24 -45.54
N SER A 425 13.09 6.20 -45.68
CA SER A 425 13.79 5.40 -46.69
C SER A 425 13.73 3.89 -46.41
N GLU A 426 13.40 3.46 -45.19
CA GLU A 426 13.24 2.05 -44.81
C GLU A 426 11.84 1.51 -45.13
N VAL A 427 10.91 2.36 -45.59
CA VAL A 427 9.51 1.98 -45.85
C VAL A 427 9.31 1.86 -47.36
N GLU A 428 9.12 0.64 -47.89
CA GLU A 428 8.97 0.36 -49.31
C GLU A 428 7.67 0.94 -49.89
N GLU A 429 6.54 0.77 -49.21
CA GLU A 429 5.25 1.33 -49.63
C GLU A 429 4.79 2.38 -48.59
N PHE A 430 4.99 3.65 -48.90
CA PHE A 430 4.54 4.75 -48.04
C PHE A 430 3.35 5.47 -48.69
N LEU A 431 2.21 5.32 -48.08
CA LEU A 431 0.90 5.79 -48.60
C LEU A 431 0.58 7.26 -48.28
N TYR A 432 1.50 7.98 -47.61
CA TYR A 432 1.25 9.34 -47.13
C TYR A 432 2.15 10.34 -47.86
N GLU A 433 1.62 11.55 -48.13
CA GLU A 433 2.34 12.56 -48.86
C GLU A 433 3.43 13.25 -48.01
N THR A 434 3.31 13.22 -46.68
CA THR A 434 4.16 13.96 -45.76
C THR A 434 4.68 13.13 -44.59
N VAL A 435 5.75 13.59 -43.95
CA VAL A 435 6.28 13.12 -42.65
C VAL A 435 6.32 14.27 -41.66
N PRO A 436 6.18 14.05 -40.33
CA PRO A 436 6.08 12.75 -39.66
C PRO A 436 4.73 12.07 -39.84
N GLN A 437 4.69 10.74 -39.70
CA GLN A 437 3.47 9.98 -39.57
C GLN A 437 3.56 9.14 -38.30
N LEU A 438 2.56 9.24 -37.42
CA LEU A 438 2.50 8.66 -36.10
C LEU A 438 1.38 7.64 -35.99
N TRP A 439 1.69 6.48 -35.41
CA TRP A 439 0.72 5.49 -34.91
C TRP A 439 0.89 5.33 -33.41
N ILE A 440 -0.22 5.26 -32.70
CA ILE A 440 -0.26 4.91 -31.27
C ILE A 440 -1.21 3.73 -31.11
N ASP A 441 -0.72 2.63 -30.52
CA ASP A 441 -1.47 1.37 -30.30
C ASP A 441 -2.10 0.81 -31.60
N GLY A 442 -1.45 1.05 -32.74
CA GLY A 442 -1.90 0.59 -34.06
C GLY A 442 -2.88 1.55 -34.77
N GLU A 443 -3.37 2.56 -34.08
CA GLU A 443 -4.21 3.61 -34.68
C GLU A 443 -3.33 4.69 -35.33
N HIS A 444 -3.63 5.04 -36.59
CA HIS A 444 -2.96 6.12 -37.29
C HIS A 444 -3.45 7.49 -36.78
N ILE A 445 -2.55 8.30 -36.24
CA ILE A 445 -2.85 9.60 -35.67
C ILE A 445 -2.65 10.72 -36.70
N GLY A 446 -1.71 10.58 -37.61
CA GLY A 446 -1.29 11.62 -38.57
C GLY A 446 0.06 12.23 -38.23
N GLY A 447 0.25 13.50 -38.55
CA GLY A 447 1.48 14.26 -38.28
C GLY A 447 1.48 14.98 -36.94
N TYR A 448 2.38 15.97 -36.81
CA TYR A 448 2.50 16.79 -35.61
C TYR A 448 1.21 17.59 -35.30
N THR A 449 0.61 18.16 -36.33
CA THR A 449 -0.60 18.99 -36.16
C THR A 449 -1.78 18.18 -35.68
N GLU A 450 -2.00 17.01 -36.28
CA GLU A 450 -3.08 16.11 -35.91
C GLU A 450 -2.88 15.56 -34.47
N TYR A 451 -1.63 15.27 -34.09
CA TYR A 451 -1.29 14.88 -32.74
C TYR A 451 -1.64 15.99 -31.73
N MET A 452 -1.24 17.24 -32.02
CA MET A 452 -1.53 18.38 -31.14
C MET A 452 -3.04 18.63 -31.01
N LEU A 453 -3.80 18.57 -32.11
CA LEU A 453 -5.26 18.71 -32.09
C LEU A 453 -5.95 17.59 -31.29
N LYS A 454 -5.46 16.36 -31.39
CA LYS A 454 -6.09 15.21 -30.72
C LYS A 454 -5.80 15.16 -29.22
N PHE A 455 -4.62 15.58 -28.76
CA PHE A 455 -4.16 15.38 -27.39
C PHE A 455 -3.86 16.65 -26.59
N HIS A 456 -3.79 17.82 -27.25
CA HIS A 456 -3.43 19.10 -26.65
C HIS A 456 -4.38 20.25 -26.96
N ASP A 457 -5.40 20.03 -27.80
CA ASP A 457 -6.39 21.07 -28.07
C ASP A 457 -7.36 21.18 -26.88
N ASP A 458 -7.32 22.33 -26.21
CA ASP A 458 -8.05 22.64 -24.96
C ASP A 458 -9.50 23.08 -25.22
N SER A 459 -10.01 22.94 -26.48
CA SER A 459 -11.37 23.37 -26.86
C SER A 459 -12.49 22.60 -26.15
N SER A 460 -12.19 21.43 -25.55
CA SER A 460 -13.15 20.64 -24.75
C SER A 460 -13.37 21.16 -23.32
N LYS A 461 -12.59 22.13 -22.84
CA LYS A 461 -12.72 22.70 -21.48
C LYS A 461 -13.77 23.80 -21.36
N TYR A 462 -14.39 24.23 -22.45
CA TYR A 462 -15.36 25.34 -22.43
C TYR A 462 -16.83 24.90 -22.50
N GLU A 463 -17.14 23.61 -22.62
CA GLU A 463 -18.54 23.13 -22.65
C GLU A 463 -19.13 22.72 -21.29
N GLU A 464 -18.38 22.74 -20.19
CA GLU A 464 -18.88 22.31 -18.88
C GLU A 464 -19.23 23.46 -17.91
N CYS A 465 -19.36 24.70 -18.35
CA CYS A 465 -19.60 25.82 -17.43
C CYS A 465 -20.97 26.54 -17.63
N GLU A 466 -21.94 25.95 -18.31
CA GLU A 466 -23.30 26.51 -18.40
C GLU A 466 -24.30 25.98 -17.34
N SER A 467 -23.91 25.11 -16.41
CA SER A 467 -24.84 24.58 -15.41
C SER A 467 -24.74 25.22 -14.01
N CYS A 468 -23.97 26.29 -13.82
CA CYS A 468 -23.86 27.02 -12.55
C CYS A 468 -24.41 28.44 -12.55
N SER A 469 -25.35 28.75 -13.44
CA SER A 469 -26.11 29.99 -13.37
C SER A 469 -27.61 29.72 -13.45
N GLY A 470 -28.19 29.46 -12.29
CA GLY A 470 -29.62 29.31 -12.09
C GLY A 470 -29.91 29.19 -10.59
#